data_ee7b4fdaf0497fefadb0551252540121
#
_entry.id   ee7b4fdaf0497fefadb0551252540121
#
_cell.length_a   1.000
_cell.length_b   1.000
_cell.length_c   1.000
_cell.angle_alpha   90.00
_cell.angle_beta   90.00
_cell.angle_gamma   90.00
#
_symmetry.space_group_name_H-M   'P 1'
#
loop_
_entity.id
_entity.type
_entity.pdbx_description
1 polymer ?
#
loop_
_entity_poly.entity_id
_entity_poly.type
_entity_poly.pdbx_seq_one_letter_code
_entity_poly.pdbx_strand_id
1 'polypeptide(L)'
;MDYKNKKLRIVKKEKDGITIKENGTSVKFSWDEFNAGYNIVDNVYAVMNDKMVEQMTQLDDLVDTATTAYFIMQNTVPGIKQLSYAAVLSETIETIQKLLNCTGLDAMKLVKNRINAINNMFGSDKKSHSRDYYKKQRHEMNKDKFPKRVETPVNSTSCVMSDNPALMKLKESMCS
;
A
#
# COMPACT_ATOMS: atom_id res chain seq x y z
N MET A 1 0.05 11.95 -14.84
CA MET A 1 0.38 13.35 -14.40
C MET A 1 1.15 14.05 -15.50
N ASP A 2 0.99 15.36 -15.70
CA ASP A 2 1.81 16.11 -16.67
C ASP A 2 3.13 16.54 -16.00
N TYR A 3 4.17 15.74 -16.17
CA TYR A 3 5.49 15.99 -15.60
C TYR A 3 6.28 17.03 -16.41
N LYS A 4 5.98 17.18 -17.71
CA LYS A 4 6.72 18.02 -18.63
C LYS A 4 6.66 19.51 -18.31
N ASN A 5 5.52 19.96 -17.77
CA ASN A 5 5.27 21.38 -17.47
C ASN A 5 5.39 21.69 -15.97
N LYS A 6 5.77 20.72 -15.15
CA LYS A 6 5.85 20.88 -13.70
C LYS A 6 7.09 21.69 -13.31
N LYS A 7 6.89 22.94 -12.90
CA LYS A 7 7.95 23.81 -12.40
C LYS A 7 8.26 23.52 -10.94
N LEU A 8 9.52 23.26 -10.64
CA LEU A 8 10.05 23.03 -9.30
C LEU A 8 10.78 24.28 -8.83
N ARG A 9 10.49 24.77 -7.62
CA ARG A 9 11.10 25.99 -7.11
C ARG A 9 12.52 25.73 -6.63
N ILE A 10 13.48 26.50 -7.11
CA ILE A 10 14.85 26.52 -6.60
C ILE A 10 14.87 27.34 -5.31
N VAL A 11 15.30 26.72 -4.22
CA VAL A 11 15.41 27.35 -2.89
C VAL A 11 16.79 27.94 -2.69
N LYS A 12 17.83 27.18 -3.06
CA LYS A 12 19.24 27.57 -2.87
C LYS A 12 20.13 26.90 -3.91
N LYS A 13 21.13 27.66 -4.41
CA LYS A 13 22.24 27.15 -5.22
C LYS A 13 23.52 27.28 -4.40
N GLU A 14 24.26 26.19 -4.27
CA GLU A 14 25.53 26.08 -3.53
C GLU A 14 26.64 25.60 -4.48
N LYS A 15 27.90 25.66 -4.02
CA LYS A 15 29.03 25.16 -4.83
C LYS A 15 28.94 23.67 -5.09
N ASP A 16 28.43 22.91 -4.13
CA ASP A 16 28.35 21.46 -4.11
C ASP A 16 26.98 20.92 -4.59
N GLY A 17 26.00 21.80 -4.85
CA GLY A 17 24.69 21.35 -5.31
C GLY A 17 23.60 22.40 -5.29
N ILE A 18 22.38 21.93 -5.44
CA ILE A 18 21.18 22.75 -5.55
C ILE A 18 20.07 22.15 -4.67
N THR A 19 19.30 23.02 -4.01
CA THR A 19 18.12 22.61 -3.25
C THR A 19 16.87 23.07 -3.99
N ILE A 20 15.99 22.11 -4.30
CA ILE A 20 14.69 22.37 -4.93
C ILE A 20 13.56 22.02 -3.95
N LYS A 21 12.41 22.67 -4.13
CA LYS A 21 11.20 22.41 -3.34
C LYS A 21 10.13 21.83 -4.23
N GLU A 22 9.63 20.66 -3.81
CA GLU A 22 8.55 19.97 -4.45
C GLU A 22 7.48 19.60 -3.38
N ASN A 23 6.22 19.94 -3.66
CA ASN A 23 5.07 19.60 -2.78
C ASN A 23 5.29 19.94 -1.29
N GLY A 24 5.98 21.05 -1.02
CA GLY A 24 6.27 21.48 0.34
C GLY A 24 7.58 20.95 0.94
N THR A 25 8.15 19.90 0.35
CA THR A 25 9.40 19.26 0.80
C THR A 25 10.58 19.84 0.03
N SER A 26 11.68 20.15 0.75
CA SER A 26 12.94 20.60 0.14
C SER A 26 13.91 19.43 0.04
N VAL A 27 14.46 19.20 -1.15
CA VAL A 27 15.42 18.14 -1.43
C VAL A 27 16.70 18.77 -1.96
N LYS A 28 17.85 18.37 -1.39
CA LYS A 28 19.18 18.79 -1.85
C LYS A 28 19.74 17.74 -2.80
N PHE A 29 20.24 18.17 -3.94
CA PHE A 29 20.90 17.37 -4.95
C PHE A 29 22.34 17.89 -5.14
N SER A 30 23.29 16.99 -5.41
CA SER A 30 24.55 17.37 -6.03
C SER A 30 24.29 17.88 -7.45
N TRP A 31 25.25 18.61 -8.04
CA TRP A 31 25.08 19.09 -9.41
C TRP A 31 24.95 17.96 -10.43
N ASP A 32 25.66 16.84 -10.21
CA ASP A 32 25.59 15.67 -11.09
C ASP A 32 24.20 14.99 -11.04
N GLU A 33 23.66 14.77 -9.83
CA GLU A 33 22.31 14.23 -9.64
C GLU A 33 21.25 15.15 -10.22
N PHE A 34 21.38 16.45 -10.00
CA PHE A 34 20.44 17.43 -10.52
C PHE A 34 20.46 17.44 -12.07
N ASN A 35 21.61 17.54 -12.70
CA ASN A 35 21.75 17.60 -14.16
C ASN A 35 21.34 16.27 -14.84
N ALA A 36 21.38 15.14 -14.12
CA ALA A 36 20.90 13.87 -14.62
C ALA A 36 19.36 13.84 -14.82
N GLY A 37 18.61 14.62 -14.02
CA GLY A 37 17.15 14.58 -14.03
C GLY A 37 16.43 15.90 -14.31
N TYR A 38 17.14 17.05 -14.22
CA TYR A 38 16.50 18.36 -14.24
C TYR A 38 17.26 19.36 -15.09
N ASN A 39 16.52 20.37 -15.59
CA ASN A 39 17.05 21.52 -16.29
C ASN A 39 16.63 22.81 -15.57
N ILE A 40 17.55 23.76 -15.46
CA ILE A 40 17.24 25.11 -14.94
C ILE A 40 16.55 25.91 -16.06
N VAL A 41 15.34 26.39 -15.78
CA VAL A 41 14.60 27.26 -16.69
C VAL A 41 15.00 28.72 -16.48
N ASP A 42 15.07 29.13 -15.21
CA ASP A 42 15.44 30.46 -14.78
C ASP A 42 16.10 30.42 -13.38
N ASN A 43 16.34 31.57 -12.78
CA ASN A 43 16.95 31.62 -11.44
C ASN A 43 16.10 31.06 -10.31
N VAL A 44 14.81 30.88 -10.54
CA VAL A 44 13.81 30.50 -9.53
C VAL A 44 13.24 29.11 -9.76
N TYR A 45 13.23 28.64 -11.02
CA TYR A 45 12.56 27.40 -11.40
C TYR A 45 13.45 26.44 -12.19
N ALA A 46 13.25 25.17 -11.90
CA ALA A 46 13.75 24.04 -12.67
C ALA A 46 12.58 23.18 -13.17
N VAL A 47 12.80 22.42 -14.22
CA VAL A 47 11.86 21.42 -14.78
C VAL A 47 12.57 20.09 -14.92
N MET A 48 11.81 18.99 -14.92
CA MET A 48 12.36 17.68 -15.27
C MET A 48 12.83 17.69 -16.73
N ASN A 49 13.95 17.06 -17.01
CA ASN A 49 14.38 16.82 -18.38
C ASN A 49 13.56 15.69 -19.03
N ASP A 50 13.65 15.54 -20.37
CA ASP A 50 12.82 14.57 -21.10
C ASP A 50 13.04 13.13 -20.59
N LYS A 51 14.28 12.76 -20.24
CA LYS A 51 14.62 11.43 -19.70
C LYS A 51 13.92 11.18 -18.36
N MET A 52 13.92 12.15 -17.46
CA MET A 52 13.25 12.03 -16.17
C MET A 52 11.74 11.99 -16.32
N VAL A 53 11.18 12.78 -17.25
CA VAL A 53 9.74 12.75 -17.58
C VAL A 53 9.33 11.37 -18.08
N GLU A 54 10.11 10.76 -18.97
CA GLU A 54 9.85 9.42 -19.49
C GLU A 54 9.88 8.37 -18.37
N GLN A 55 10.90 8.38 -17.52
CA GLN A 55 11.03 7.47 -16.38
C GLN A 55 9.87 7.62 -15.39
N MET A 56 9.46 8.85 -15.08
CA MET A 56 8.34 9.11 -14.17
C MET A 56 7.00 8.66 -14.78
N THR A 57 6.81 8.85 -16.08
CA THR A 57 5.60 8.37 -16.78
C THR A 57 5.55 6.84 -16.78
N GLN A 58 6.66 6.19 -17.12
CA GLN A 58 6.75 4.72 -17.06
C GLN A 58 6.48 4.18 -15.65
N LEU A 59 6.99 4.85 -14.63
CA LEU A 59 6.75 4.47 -13.24
C LEU A 59 5.25 4.59 -12.87
N ASP A 60 4.60 5.68 -13.25
CA ASP A 60 3.16 5.87 -13.01
C ASP A 60 2.35 4.78 -13.70
N ASP A 61 2.64 4.44 -14.95
CA ASP A 61 1.94 3.38 -15.69
C ASP A 61 2.11 2.00 -15.03
N LEU A 62 3.30 1.70 -14.53
CA LEU A 62 3.57 0.46 -13.79
C LEU A 62 2.80 0.42 -12.46
N VAL A 63 2.81 1.52 -11.70
CA VAL A 63 2.07 1.61 -10.44
C VAL A 63 0.56 1.50 -10.67
N ASP A 64 0.03 2.11 -11.72
CA ASP A 64 -1.39 2.01 -12.08
C ASP A 64 -1.77 0.60 -12.54
N THR A 65 -0.90 -0.07 -13.31
CA THR A 65 -1.07 -1.48 -13.70
C THR A 65 -1.11 -2.40 -12.48
N ALA A 66 -0.14 -2.27 -11.56
CA ALA A 66 -0.10 -3.05 -10.33
C ALA A 66 -1.33 -2.80 -9.44
N THR A 67 -1.76 -1.53 -9.35
CA THR A 67 -2.94 -1.13 -8.58
C THR A 67 -4.21 -1.74 -9.16
N THR A 68 -4.37 -1.70 -10.49
CA THR A 68 -5.50 -2.30 -11.20
C THR A 68 -5.54 -3.81 -11.01
N ALA A 69 -4.38 -4.49 -11.17
CA ALA A 69 -4.27 -5.94 -10.93
C ALA A 69 -4.66 -6.30 -9.49
N TYR A 70 -4.23 -5.50 -8.51
CA TYR A 70 -4.60 -5.68 -7.11
C TYR A 70 -6.12 -5.59 -6.89
N PHE A 71 -6.79 -4.56 -7.41
CA PHE A 71 -8.24 -4.40 -7.27
C PHE A 71 -9.03 -5.51 -7.96
N ILE A 72 -8.61 -5.93 -9.16
CA ILE A 72 -9.26 -7.04 -9.86
C ILE A 72 -9.08 -8.34 -9.07
N MET A 73 -7.86 -8.61 -8.58
CA MET A 73 -7.56 -9.79 -7.77
C MET A 73 -8.45 -9.86 -6.51
N GLN A 74 -8.65 -8.73 -5.82
CA GLN A 74 -9.48 -8.65 -4.61
C GLN A 74 -10.99 -8.88 -4.90
N ASN A 75 -11.45 -8.54 -6.10
CA ASN A 75 -12.87 -8.64 -6.49
C ASN A 75 -13.16 -9.88 -7.35
N THR A 76 -12.17 -10.71 -7.62
CA THR A 76 -12.32 -11.93 -8.43
C THR A 76 -12.47 -13.15 -7.52
N VAL A 77 -13.38 -14.07 -7.90
CA VAL A 77 -13.54 -15.36 -7.21
C VAL A 77 -12.21 -16.14 -7.26
N PRO A 78 -11.81 -16.80 -6.14
CA PRO A 78 -10.61 -17.62 -6.11
C PRO A 78 -10.55 -18.63 -7.25
N GLY A 79 -9.42 -18.69 -7.96
CA GLY A 79 -9.21 -19.57 -9.10
C GLY A 79 -8.13 -19.08 -10.06
N ILE A 80 -8.10 -19.67 -11.27
CA ILE A 80 -7.07 -19.38 -12.28
C ILE A 80 -6.98 -17.89 -12.61
N LYS A 81 -8.11 -17.19 -12.73
CA LYS A 81 -8.12 -15.74 -13.01
C LYS A 81 -7.45 -14.93 -11.90
N GLN A 82 -7.74 -15.24 -10.64
CA GLN A 82 -7.10 -14.58 -9.51
C GLN A 82 -5.57 -14.78 -9.51
N LEU A 83 -5.12 -16.00 -9.81
CA LEU A 83 -3.69 -16.33 -9.92
C LEU A 83 -3.03 -15.55 -11.07
N SER A 84 -3.72 -15.37 -12.19
CA SER A 84 -3.20 -14.58 -13.31
C SER A 84 -2.95 -13.12 -12.91
N TYR A 85 -3.88 -12.49 -12.18
CA TYR A 85 -3.68 -11.13 -11.71
C TYR A 85 -2.64 -11.03 -10.59
N ALA A 86 -2.50 -12.05 -9.76
CA ALA A 86 -1.41 -12.12 -8.79
C ALA A 86 -0.04 -12.19 -9.47
N ALA A 87 0.08 -12.93 -10.57
CA ALA A 87 1.30 -13.00 -11.37
C ALA A 87 1.62 -11.64 -12.00
N VAL A 88 0.63 -10.96 -12.62
CA VAL A 88 0.81 -9.60 -13.18
C VAL A 88 1.27 -8.62 -12.10
N LEU A 89 0.67 -8.66 -10.91
CA LEU A 89 1.07 -7.81 -9.78
C LEU A 89 2.53 -8.06 -9.38
N SER A 90 2.94 -9.33 -9.26
CA SER A 90 4.31 -9.69 -8.88
C SER A 90 5.32 -9.24 -9.93
N GLU A 91 5.06 -9.51 -11.21
CA GLU A 91 5.93 -9.11 -12.32
C GLU A 91 6.07 -7.58 -12.44
N THR A 92 4.97 -6.87 -12.24
CA THR A 92 4.98 -5.40 -12.27
C THR A 92 5.80 -4.83 -11.10
N ILE A 93 5.69 -5.41 -9.91
CA ILE A 93 6.50 -5.00 -8.74
C ILE A 93 7.99 -5.26 -9.00
N GLU A 94 8.36 -6.39 -9.57
CA GLU A 94 9.75 -6.68 -9.95
C GLU A 94 10.28 -5.67 -10.99
N THR A 95 9.43 -5.25 -11.93
CA THR A 95 9.79 -4.24 -12.93
C THR A 95 10.01 -2.87 -12.26
N ILE A 96 9.15 -2.47 -11.33
CA ILE A 96 9.35 -1.25 -10.53
C ILE A 96 10.65 -1.31 -9.72
N GLN A 97 10.95 -2.46 -9.10
CA GLN A 97 12.21 -2.65 -8.37
C GLN A 97 13.44 -2.42 -9.26
N LYS A 98 13.43 -2.97 -10.47
CA LYS A 98 14.53 -2.81 -11.44
C LYS A 98 14.65 -1.37 -11.91
N LEU A 99 13.52 -0.71 -12.20
CA LEU A 99 13.49 0.67 -12.67
C LEU A 99 14.05 1.66 -11.63
N LEU A 100 13.69 1.47 -10.35
CA LEU A 100 14.08 2.35 -9.25
C LEU A 100 15.31 1.89 -8.49
N ASN A 101 15.85 0.70 -8.80
CA ASN A 101 16.90 0.06 -8.02
C ASN A 101 16.57 0.01 -6.51
N CYS A 102 15.35 -0.37 -6.17
CA CYS A 102 14.84 -0.38 -4.81
C CYS A 102 14.46 -1.79 -4.34
N THR A 103 14.09 -1.92 -3.05
CA THR A 103 13.60 -3.20 -2.52
C THR A 103 12.16 -3.47 -2.94
N GLY A 104 11.72 -4.76 -2.91
CA GLY A 104 10.32 -5.12 -3.18
C GLY A 104 9.33 -4.50 -2.20
N LEU A 105 9.77 -4.27 -0.97
CA LEU A 105 8.97 -3.57 0.03
C LEU A 105 8.75 -2.11 -0.34
N ASP A 106 9.75 -1.44 -0.89
CA ASP A 106 9.63 -0.04 -1.30
C ASP A 106 8.77 0.10 -2.57
N ALA A 107 8.95 -0.80 -3.55
CA ALA A 107 8.08 -0.88 -4.72
C ALA A 107 6.61 -1.12 -4.30
N MET A 108 6.36 -2.06 -3.37
CA MET A 108 5.02 -2.32 -2.85
C MET A 108 4.43 -1.14 -2.08
N LYS A 109 5.23 -0.33 -1.38
CA LYS A 109 4.77 0.91 -0.73
C LYS A 109 4.20 1.91 -1.72
N LEU A 110 4.81 2.06 -2.91
CA LEU A 110 4.29 2.95 -3.96
C LEU A 110 2.90 2.50 -4.41
N VAL A 111 2.73 1.22 -4.71
CA VAL A 111 1.42 0.64 -5.08
C VAL A 111 0.41 0.83 -3.95
N LYS A 112 0.79 0.56 -2.70
CA LYS A 112 -0.06 0.73 -1.52
C LYS A 112 -0.51 2.18 -1.31
N ASN A 113 0.39 3.14 -1.54
CA ASN A 113 0.07 4.55 -1.46
C ASN A 113 -0.96 4.95 -2.54
N ARG A 114 -0.84 4.43 -3.76
CA ARG A 114 -1.81 4.65 -4.84
C ARG A 114 -3.17 4.04 -4.49
N ILE A 115 -3.21 2.80 -3.99
CA ILE A 115 -4.43 2.13 -3.51
C ILE A 115 -5.12 2.97 -2.42
N ASN A 116 -4.36 3.45 -1.44
CA ASN A 116 -4.89 4.28 -0.36
C ASN A 116 -5.44 5.61 -0.89
N ALA A 117 -4.77 6.25 -1.84
CA ALA A 117 -5.24 7.48 -2.46
C ALA A 117 -6.58 7.25 -3.18
N ILE A 118 -6.72 6.16 -3.95
CA ILE A 118 -7.96 5.79 -4.63
C ILE A 118 -9.06 5.50 -3.60
N ASN A 119 -8.78 4.70 -2.56
CA ASN A 119 -9.74 4.40 -1.52
C ASN A 119 -10.20 5.66 -0.77
N ASN A 120 -9.32 6.63 -0.56
CA ASN A 120 -9.68 7.89 0.07
C ASN A 120 -10.56 8.76 -0.85
N MET A 121 -10.34 8.74 -2.17
CA MET A 121 -11.17 9.47 -3.13
C MET A 121 -12.59 8.91 -3.20
N PHE A 122 -12.74 7.58 -3.20
CA PHE A 122 -14.05 6.90 -3.30
C PHE A 122 -14.64 6.54 -1.93
N GLY A 123 -13.86 6.60 -0.86
CA GLY A 123 -14.26 6.21 0.50
C GLY A 123 -14.82 7.34 1.35
N SER A 124 -14.78 8.60 0.86
CA SER A 124 -15.23 9.77 1.63
C SER A 124 -16.73 9.77 1.96
N ASP A 125 -17.55 8.99 1.22
CA ASP A 125 -18.98 8.84 1.50
C ASP A 125 -19.33 7.65 2.41
N LYS A 126 -18.43 6.73 2.62
CA LYS A 126 -18.60 5.71 3.66
C LYS A 126 -18.07 6.29 4.96
N LYS A 127 -18.96 6.97 5.73
CA LYS A 127 -18.75 7.14 7.18
C LYS A 127 -18.19 5.80 7.65
N SER A 128 -16.95 5.79 8.13
CA SER A 128 -16.34 4.59 8.70
C SER A 128 -17.26 4.16 9.82
N HIS A 129 -18.16 3.23 9.52
CA HIS A 129 -18.92 2.57 10.57
C HIS A 129 -17.87 1.85 11.39
N SER A 130 -17.56 2.42 12.55
CA SER A 130 -16.54 1.90 13.43
C SER A 130 -16.85 0.43 13.69
N ARG A 131 -15.82 -0.36 13.93
CA ARG A 131 -15.95 -1.77 14.32
C ARG A 131 -17.00 -1.97 15.43
N ASP A 132 -17.22 -0.94 16.25
CA ASP A 132 -18.21 -0.89 17.32
C ASP A 132 -19.64 -0.73 16.81
N TYR A 133 -19.86 -0.03 15.68
CA TYR A 133 -21.18 0.04 15.04
C TYR A 133 -21.64 -1.33 14.54
N TYR A 134 -20.76 -2.09 13.86
CA TYR A 134 -21.09 -3.44 13.42
C TYR A 134 -21.26 -4.42 14.59
N LYS A 135 -20.49 -4.27 15.68
CA LYS A 135 -20.71 -5.02 16.91
C LYS A 135 -22.07 -4.69 17.52
N LYS A 136 -22.46 -3.43 17.55
CA LYS A 136 -23.74 -2.97 18.09
C LYS A 136 -24.91 -3.49 17.27
N GLN A 137 -24.85 -3.39 15.94
CA GLN A 137 -25.87 -3.95 15.05
C GLN A 137 -26.00 -5.48 15.18
N ARG A 138 -24.87 -6.20 15.26
CA ARG A 138 -24.87 -7.64 15.44
C ARG A 138 -25.46 -8.04 16.81
N HIS A 139 -25.21 -7.22 17.83
CA HIS A 139 -25.80 -7.44 19.16
C HIS A 139 -27.31 -7.18 19.17
N GLU A 140 -27.79 -6.17 18.46
CA GLU A 140 -29.22 -5.87 18.34
C GLU A 140 -29.97 -6.91 17.52
N MET A 141 -29.42 -7.34 16.36
CA MET A 141 -30.02 -8.42 15.56
C MET A 141 -30.06 -9.78 16.27
N ASN A 142 -29.16 -10.03 17.21
CA ASN A 142 -29.13 -11.27 17.97
C ASN A 142 -30.01 -11.22 19.23
N LYS A 143 -30.40 -10.03 19.72
CA LYS A 143 -31.30 -9.92 20.88
C LYS A 143 -32.67 -10.56 20.62
N ASP A 144 -33.17 -10.46 19.40
CA ASP A 144 -34.50 -10.96 19.03
C ASP A 144 -34.49 -12.45 18.63
N LYS A 145 -33.31 -13.01 18.33
CA LYS A 145 -33.18 -14.41 17.86
C LYS A 145 -32.85 -15.43 18.94
N PHE A 146 -32.39 -14.99 20.12
CA PHE A 146 -32.09 -15.89 21.23
C PHE A 146 -32.83 -15.41 22.47
N PRO A 147 -33.89 -16.13 22.93
CA PRO A 147 -34.50 -15.85 24.19
C PRO A 147 -33.42 -15.96 25.29
N LYS A 148 -33.48 -15.04 26.27
CA LYS A 148 -32.55 -15.02 27.40
C LYS A 148 -32.42 -16.41 27.97
N ARG A 149 -31.21 -16.99 27.87
CA ARG A 149 -30.91 -18.27 28.51
C ARG A 149 -31.10 -18.09 30.01
N VAL A 150 -32.05 -18.80 30.55
CA VAL A 150 -32.23 -18.91 32.01
C VAL A 150 -30.92 -19.48 32.51
N GLU A 151 -30.23 -18.74 33.36
CA GLU A 151 -29.01 -19.21 34.01
C GLU A 151 -29.38 -20.32 34.99
N THR A 152 -29.28 -21.54 34.53
CA THR A 152 -29.17 -22.67 35.47
C THR A 152 -27.74 -22.63 36.02
N PRO A 153 -27.56 -22.79 37.36
CA PRO A 153 -26.24 -22.82 37.96
C PRO A 153 -25.48 -24.04 37.40
N VAL A 154 -24.52 -23.76 36.49
CA VAL A 154 -23.64 -24.80 35.97
C VAL A 154 -22.59 -25.05 37.03
N ASN A 155 -22.71 -26.20 37.71
CA ASN A 155 -21.59 -26.77 38.44
C ASN A 155 -20.37 -26.81 37.52
N SER A 156 -19.29 -26.17 37.91
CA SER A 156 -18.00 -26.13 37.25
C SER A 156 -17.42 -27.54 37.19
N THR A 157 -17.80 -28.29 36.16
CA THR A 157 -17.04 -29.46 35.76
C THR A 157 -15.87 -28.99 34.92
N SER A 158 -14.69 -29.01 35.48
CA SER A 158 -13.43 -28.75 34.79
C SER A 158 -13.38 -29.62 33.52
N CYS A 159 -13.38 -28.97 32.33
CA CYS A 159 -13.01 -29.64 31.09
C CYS A 159 -11.54 -30.08 31.23
N VAL A 160 -11.34 -31.35 31.53
CA VAL A 160 -10.05 -32.01 31.37
C VAL A 160 -9.76 -31.99 29.87
N MET A 161 -8.82 -31.16 29.46
CA MET A 161 -8.25 -31.24 28.13
C MET A 161 -7.65 -32.64 28.00
N SER A 162 -8.19 -33.44 27.08
CA SER A 162 -7.62 -34.74 26.76
C SER A 162 -6.23 -34.50 26.19
N ASP A 163 -5.22 -34.96 26.93
CA ASP A 163 -3.83 -35.03 26.47
C ASP A 163 -3.75 -35.99 25.29
N ASN A 164 -3.93 -35.44 24.08
CA ASN A 164 -3.68 -36.21 22.86
C ASN A 164 -2.17 -36.15 22.55
N PRO A 165 -1.41 -37.25 22.75
CA PRO A 165 0.04 -37.27 22.61
C PRO A 165 0.48 -36.95 21.18
N ALA A 166 -0.38 -37.10 20.17
CA ALA A 166 -0.11 -36.72 18.80
C ALA A 166 -0.03 -35.18 18.58
N LEU A 167 -0.83 -34.41 19.36
CA LEU A 167 -0.82 -32.94 19.32
C LEU A 167 0.43 -32.35 20.00
N MET A 168 0.95 -33.01 21.03
CA MET A 168 2.19 -32.60 21.69
C MET A 168 3.40 -32.76 20.77
N LYS A 169 3.53 -33.88 20.05
CA LYS A 169 4.61 -34.11 19.09
C LYS A 169 4.60 -33.13 17.90
N LEU A 170 3.41 -32.70 17.45
CA LEU A 170 3.33 -31.69 16.38
C LEU A 170 3.80 -30.31 16.86
N LYS A 171 3.54 -29.92 18.09
CA LYS A 171 4.04 -28.68 18.68
C LYS A 171 5.55 -28.66 18.82
N GLU A 172 6.18 -29.75 19.21
CA GLU A 172 7.63 -29.83 19.33
C GLU A 172 8.37 -29.78 17.97
N SER A 173 7.75 -30.31 16.92
CA SER A 173 8.35 -30.26 15.57
C SER A 173 8.22 -28.90 14.87
N MET A 174 7.37 -28.00 15.35
CA MET A 174 7.21 -26.64 14.79
C MET A 174 8.01 -25.57 15.52
N CYS A 175 8.69 -25.92 16.60
CA CYS A 175 9.52 -25.01 17.42
C CYS A 175 11.02 -25.34 17.40
N SER A 176 11.47 -26.23 16.48
CA SER A 176 12.89 -26.55 16.28
C SER A 176 13.45 -25.93 15.02
#